data_1d7370b8546c1b1a77b836b89350be81
#
_entry.id   1d7370b8546c1b1a77b836b89350be81
#
_cell.length_a   1.000
_cell.length_b   1.000
_cell.length_c   1.000
_cell.angle_alpha   90.00
_cell.angle_beta   90.00
_cell.angle_gamma   90.00
#
_symmetry.space_group_name_H-M   'P 1'
#
loop_
_entity.id
_entity.type
_entity.pdbx_description
1 polymer ?
#
loop_
_entity_poly.entity_id
_entity_poly.type
_entity_poly.pdbx_seq_one_letter_code
_entity_poly.pdbx_strand_id
1 'polypeptide(L)'
;QVKKRNLKNWIPGLQVSAAISFLLFLYAPIDLYCANTAEFWFDFSTLLITALGMFAACFAVLMVLYLIAMLIHPYVYRIALAGGLTLFICTYIQGNFMIDRLPPLDGTSIWWGKYDILRKDTLLLWVVVLIVVIAAMIVLRKQKFVHVVMFISGCMTLMLLVTACSTVITSGALHSKLHLHVSVEEEFEMSADNNFVILVLDTADSREFTSLLEDHPEYRDIFADFTYYENMMGNYSCTMNAVAY
;
A
#
# COMPACT_ATOMS: atom_id res chain seq x y z
N GLN A 1 -47.60 16.48 6.32
CA GLN A 1 -46.69 16.87 7.41
C GLN A 1 -45.29 16.38 7.05
N VAL A 2 -44.44 17.27 6.53
CA VAL A 2 -42.99 17.01 6.33
C VAL A 2 -42.38 16.93 7.74
N LYS A 3 -42.18 15.69 8.21
CA LYS A 3 -41.52 15.41 9.49
C LYS A 3 -40.16 16.09 9.44
N LYS A 4 -39.90 17.11 10.27
CA LYS A 4 -38.60 17.76 10.43
C LYS A 4 -37.53 16.68 10.58
N ARG A 5 -36.78 16.39 9.50
CA ARG A 5 -35.64 15.48 9.52
C ARG A 5 -34.61 16.10 10.47
N ASN A 6 -34.38 15.44 11.61
CA ASN A 6 -33.36 15.89 12.56
C ASN A 6 -32.00 15.91 11.83
N LEU A 7 -31.47 17.10 11.59
CA LEU A 7 -30.17 17.35 10.96
C LEU A 7 -29.01 16.59 11.65
N LYS A 8 -29.18 16.12 12.88
CA LYS A 8 -28.18 15.31 13.60
C LYS A 8 -27.99 13.87 13.06
N ASN A 9 -28.81 13.40 12.12
CA ASN A 9 -28.72 12.01 11.61
C ASN A 9 -27.58 11.78 10.61
N TRP A 10 -26.86 12.80 10.15
CA TRP A 10 -25.72 12.68 9.23
C TRP A 10 -24.39 12.36 9.94
N ILE A 11 -24.28 12.64 11.25
CA ILE A 11 -23.06 12.47 12.05
C ILE A 11 -22.47 11.05 11.94
N PRO A 12 -23.24 9.96 12.02
CA PRO A 12 -22.70 8.61 11.86
C PRO A 12 -22.04 8.37 10.48
N GLY A 13 -22.66 8.88 9.43
CA GLY A 13 -22.09 8.79 8.07
C GLY A 13 -20.78 9.59 7.95
N LEU A 14 -20.73 10.80 8.54
CA LEU A 14 -19.50 11.59 8.60
C LEU A 14 -18.38 10.80 9.30
N GLN A 15 -18.67 10.24 10.47
CA GLN A 15 -17.66 9.52 11.26
C GLN A 15 -17.16 8.27 10.54
N VAL A 16 -18.04 7.47 9.94
CA VAL A 16 -17.64 6.26 9.18
C VAL A 16 -16.87 6.64 7.92
N SER A 17 -17.27 7.72 7.22
CA SER A 17 -16.52 8.25 6.07
C SER A 17 -15.11 8.67 6.48
N ALA A 18 -14.99 9.41 7.58
CA ALA A 18 -13.68 9.83 8.11
C ALA A 18 -12.83 8.62 8.51
N ALA A 19 -13.42 7.62 9.19
CA ALA A 19 -12.73 6.41 9.62
C ALA A 19 -12.15 5.60 8.45
N ILE A 20 -12.96 5.35 7.42
CA ILE A 20 -12.53 4.60 6.22
C ILE A 20 -11.45 5.38 5.46
N SER A 21 -11.69 6.67 5.21
CA SER A 21 -10.73 7.50 4.48
C SER A 21 -9.41 7.65 5.25
N PHE A 22 -9.46 7.75 6.57
CA PHE A 22 -8.28 7.80 7.43
C PHE A 22 -7.47 6.51 7.35
N LEU A 23 -8.12 5.35 7.48
CA LEU A 23 -7.46 4.05 7.40
C LEU A 23 -6.75 3.86 6.05
N LEU A 24 -7.45 4.14 4.94
CA LEU A 24 -6.96 3.85 3.59
C LEU A 24 -5.90 4.85 3.10
N PHE A 25 -6.08 6.14 3.39
CA PHE A 25 -5.30 7.20 2.76
C PHE A 25 -4.39 7.98 3.70
N LEU A 26 -4.50 7.77 5.01
CA LEU A 26 -3.55 8.34 5.97
C LEU A 26 -2.79 7.25 6.73
N TYR A 27 -3.51 6.39 7.46
CA TYR A 27 -2.86 5.37 8.29
C TYR A 27 -2.01 4.41 7.46
N ALA A 28 -2.58 3.73 6.46
CA ALA A 28 -1.87 2.71 5.70
C ALA A 28 -0.64 3.25 4.93
N PRO A 29 -0.71 4.40 4.22
CA PRO A 29 0.47 4.99 3.59
C PRO A 29 1.53 5.46 4.58
N ILE A 30 1.13 6.03 5.72
CA ILE A 30 2.06 6.45 6.78
C ILE A 30 2.78 5.24 7.37
N ASP A 31 2.04 4.18 7.70
CA ASP A 31 2.60 2.96 8.26
C ASP A 31 3.60 2.30 7.32
N LEU A 32 3.23 2.16 6.04
CA LEU A 32 4.12 1.64 4.99
C LEU A 32 5.40 2.48 4.83
N TYR A 33 5.26 3.80 4.79
CA TYR A 33 6.41 4.70 4.67
C TYR A 33 7.33 4.60 5.88
N CYS A 34 6.77 4.61 7.08
CA CYS A 34 7.53 4.53 8.31
C CYS A 34 8.26 3.20 8.49
N ALA A 35 7.69 2.09 7.98
CA ALA A 35 8.32 0.78 7.97
C ALA A 35 9.51 0.69 6.99
N ASN A 36 9.51 1.51 5.92
CA ASN A 36 10.48 1.42 4.82
C ASN A 36 11.08 2.78 4.48
N THR A 37 11.42 3.59 5.48
CA THR A 37 11.89 4.97 5.27
C THR A 37 13.12 5.07 4.37
N ALA A 38 14.00 4.07 4.36
CA ALA A 38 15.22 4.07 3.55
C ALA A 38 14.98 3.78 2.07
N GLU A 39 13.85 3.13 1.72
CA GLU A 39 13.58 2.68 0.36
C GLU A 39 12.84 3.71 -0.49
N PHE A 40 12.15 4.68 0.15
CA PHE A 40 11.43 5.71 -0.57
C PHE A 40 12.36 6.88 -0.97
N TRP A 41 12.30 7.29 -2.23
CA TRP A 41 13.09 8.40 -2.79
C TRP A 41 12.52 9.79 -2.45
N PHE A 42 11.30 9.88 -1.92
CA PHE A 42 10.62 11.13 -1.56
C PHE A 42 10.51 11.32 -0.04
N ASP A 43 10.35 12.56 0.40
CA ASP A 43 10.22 12.93 1.80
C ASP A 43 8.82 12.66 2.36
N PHE A 44 8.74 12.48 3.68
CA PHE A 44 7.49 12.32 4.42
C PHE A 44 6.48 13.46 4.18
N SER A 45 6.95 14.68 3.97
CA SER A 45 6.11 15.83 3.65
C SER A 45 5.34 15.67 2.32
N THR A 46 6.01 15.14 1.30
CA THR A 46 5.40 14.84 -0.01
C THR A 46 4.34 13.75 0.11
N LEU A 47 4.65 12.68 0.86
CA LEU A 47 3.66 11.66 1.19
C LEU A 47 2.43 12.27 1.87
N LEU A 48 2.65 13.06 2.91
CA LEU A 48 1.57 13.60 3.74
C LEU A 48 0.63 14.53 2.94
N ILE A 49 1.18 15.39 2.08
CA ILE A 49 0.38 16.28 1.24
C ILE A 49 -0.49 15.46 0.27
N THR A 50 0.09 14.46 -0.39
CA THR A 50 -0.61 13.57 -1.31
C THR A 50 -1.69 12.76 -0.58
N ALA A 51 -1.34 12.18 0.55
CA ALA A 51 -2.24 11.38 1.38
C ALA A 51 -3.43 12.21 1.90
N LEU A 52 -3.20 13.46 2.32
CA LEU A 52 -4.27 14.39 2.73
C LEU A 52 -5.21 14.72 1.57
N GLY A 53 -4.68 14.92 0.37
CA GLY A 53 -5.50 15.14 -0.84
C GLY A 53 -6.40 13.94 -1.14
N MET A 54 -5.85 12.73 -1.10
CA MET A 54 -6.59 11.49 -1.32
C MET A 54 -7.61 11.21 -0.20
N PHE A 55 -7.25 11.48 1.05
CA PHE A 55 -8.17 11.43 2.18
C PHE A 55 -9.37 12.36 1.96
N ALA A 56 -9.14 13.61 1.61
CA ALA A 56 -10.21 14.59 1.40
C ALA A 56 -11.13 14.18 0.25
N ALA A 57 -10.58 13.68 -0.85
CA ALA A 57 -11.35 13.19 -2.00
C ALA A 57 -12.22 11.99 -1.63
N CYS A 58 -11.64 10.97 -0.99
CA CYS A 58 -12.39 9.78 -0.55
C CYS A 58 -13.47 10.14 0.47
N PHE A 59 -13.12 10.97 1.46
CA PHE A 59 -14.06 11.45 2.47
C PHE A 59 -15.26 12.16 1.83
N ALA A 60 -15.01 13.05 0.86
CA ALA A 60 -16.08 13.77 0.15
C ALA A 60 -16.99 12.81 -0.62
N VAL A 61 -16.43 11.83 -1.34
CA VAL A 61 -17.20 10.83 -2.07
C VAL A 61 -18.06 10.01 -1.12
N LEU A 62 -17.50 9.49 -0.04
CA LEU A 62 -18.23 8.69 0.95
C LEU A 62 -19.33 9.51 1.64
N MET A 63 -19.06 10.77 1.97
CA MET A 63 -20.06 11.68 2.52
C MET A 63 -21.25 11.87 1.59
N VAL A 64 -20.98 12.08 0.30
CA VAL A 64 -22.05 12.21 -0.71
C VAL A 64 -22.87 10.94 -0.78
N LEU A 65 -22.23 9.76 -0.79
CA LEU A 65 -22.94 8.47 -0.81
C LEU A 65 -23.82 8.27 0.43
N TYR A 66 -23.33 8.60 1.63
CA TYR A 66 -24.12 8.53 2.87
C TYR A 66 -25.28 9.53 2.87
N LEU A 67 -25.08 10.75 2.34
CA LEU A 67 -26.14 11.73 2.21
C LEU A 67 -27.22 11.25 1.24
N ILE A 68 -26.84 10.70 0.09
CA ILE A 68 -27.79 10.11 -0.87
C ILE A 68 -28.57 8.97 -0.21
N ALA A 69 -27.87 8.02 0.46
CA ALA A 69 -28.52 6.92 1.17
C ALA A 69 -29.53 7.41 2.23
N MET A 70 -29.18 8.49 2.97
CA MET A 70 -30.05 9.12 3.94
C MET A 70 -31.28 9.78 3.30
N LEU A 71 -31.12 10.35 2.08
CA LEU A 71 -32.20 10.99 1.34
C LEU A 71 -33.18 9.97 0.77
N ILE A 72 -32.71 8.81 0.30
CA ILE A 72 -33.55 7.76 -0.26
C ILE A 72 -34.44 7.17 0.81
N HIS A 73 -33.88 6.55 1.84
CA HIS A 73 -34.65 5.93 2.91
C HIS A 73 -33.82 5.66 4.17
N PRO A 74 -34.37 5.81 5.38
CA PRO A 74 -33.64 5.52 6.63
C PRO A 74 -33.10 4.09 6.75
N TYR A 75 -33.72 3.13 6.09
CA TYR A 75 -33.24 1.73 6.06
C TYR A 75 -32.04 1.58 5.15
N VAL A 76 -32.04 2.22 3.98
CA VAL A 76 -30.90 2.27 3.04
C VAL A 76 -29.68 2.90 3.72
N TYR A 77 -29.88 3.96 4.49
CA TYR A 77 -28.83 4.57 5.27
C TYR A 77 -28.22 3.63 6.32
N ARG A 78 -29.07 2.82 7.00
CA ARG A 78 -28.58 1.82 7.97
C ARG A 78 -27.78 0.72 7.28
N ILE A 79 -28.21 0.26 6.10
CA ILE A 79 -27.47 -0.71 5.29
C ILE A 79 -26.11 -0.12 4.88
N ALA A 80 -26.10 1.13 4.44
CA ALA A 80 -24.85 1.82 4.08
C ALA A 80 -23.89 1.93 5.27
N LEU A 81 -24.40 2.26 6.48
CA LEU A 81 -23.59 2.28 7.70
C LEU A 81 -23.06 0.88 8.08
N ALA A 82 -23.88 -0.16 7.91
CA ALA A 82 -23.45 -1.55 8.15
C ALA A 82 -22.35 -1.96 7.16
N GLY A 83 -22.53 -1.65 5.87
CA GLY A 83 -21.53 -1.89 4.84
C GLY A 83 -20.21 -1.15 5.10
N GLY A 84 -20.29 0.13 5.48
CA GLY A 84 -19.12 0.92 5.83
C GLY A 84 -18.38 0.41 7.05
N LEU A 85 -19.11 -0.01 8.09
CA LEU A 85 -18.48 -0.63 9.27
C LEU A 85 -17.81 -1.96 8.92
N THR A 86 -18.46 -2.79 8.12
CA THR A 86 -17.87 -4.05 7.61
C THR A 86 -16.61 -3.79 6.83
N LEU A 87 -16.65 -2.84 5.86
CA LEU A 87 -15.48 -2.44 5.08
C LEU A 87 -14.34 -1.99 5.99
N PHE A 88 -14.61 -1.11 6.95
CA PHE A 88 -13.61 -0.58 7.86
C PHE A 88 -12.93 -1.68 8.70
N ILE A 89 -13.73 -2.57 9.31
CA ILE A 89 -13.21 -3.67 10.15
C ILE A 89 -12.40 -4.66 9.29
N CYS A 90 -12.95 -5.10 8.15
CA CYS A 90 -12.29 -6.08 7.29
C CYS A 90 -10.98 -5.55 6.71
N THR A 91 -10.97 -4.31 6.23
CA THR A 91 -9.74 -3.67 5.70
C THR A 91 -8.69 -3.54 6.79
N TYR A 92 -9.09 -3.14 8.01
CA TYR A 92 -8.18 -3.08 9.15
C TYR A 92 -7.55 -4.43 9.48
N ILE A 93 -8.37 -5.47 9.62
CA ILE A 93 -7.87 -6.82 9.95
C ILE A 93 -6.99 -7.36 8.82
N GLN A 94 -7.43 -7.22 7.58
CA GLN A 94 -6.68 -7.70 6.43
C GLN A 94 -5.33 -7.00 6.29
N GLY A 95 -5.29 -5.67 6.42
CA GLY A 95 -4.06 -4.89 6.26
C GLY A 95 -3.05 -5.07 7.39
N ASN A 96 -3.49 -5.35 8.63
CA ASN A 96 -2.58 -5.45 9.77
C ASN A 96 -2.23 -6.89 10.17
N PHE A 97 -3.02 -7.91 9.79
CA PHE A 97 -2.84 -9.28 10.28
C PHE A 97 -2.70 -10.33 9.17
N MET A 98 -2.94 -9.97 7.91
CA MET A 98 -2.92 -10.93 6.80
C MET A 98 -1.90 -10.59 5.71
N ILE A 99 -1.27 -9.43 5.78
CA ILE A 99 -0.36 -8.94 4.74
C ILE A 99 0.97 -9.72 4.71
N ASP A 100 1.47 -10.17 5.84
CA ASP A 100 2.73 -10.91 5.98
C ASP A 100 2.75 -12.25 5.21
N ARG A 101 1.59 -12.68 4.70
CA ARG A 101 1.45 -13.91 3.93
C ARG A 101 1.55 -13.69 2.43
N LEU A 102 1.71 -12.46 2.00
CA LEU A 102 1.85 -12.12 0.58
C LEU A 102 3.31 -12.30 0.12
N PRO A 103 3.53 -12.61 -1.17
CA PRO A 103 4.88 -12.71 -1.73
C PRO A 103 5.52 -11.32 -1.81
N PRO A 104 6.86 -11.23 -1.77
CA PRO A 104 7.54 -10.00 -2.11
C PRO A 104 7.23 -9.59 -3.56
N LEU A 105 7.11 -8.28 -3.80
CA LEU A 105 6.92 -7.71 -5.13
C LEU A 105 8.30 -7.39 -5.74
N ASP A 106 9.06 -8.44 -6.06
CA ASP A 106 10.44 -8.37 -6.56
C ASP A 106 10.55 -8.50 -8.09
N GLY A 107 9.42 -8.41 -8.79
CA GLY A 107 9.35 -8.55 -10.26
C GLY A 107 9.24 -9.99 -10.74
N THR A 108 9.36 -11.00 -9.85
CA THR A 108 9.13 -12.40 -10.22
C THR A 108 7.65 -12.67 -10.45
N SER A 109 7.34 -13.66 -11.32
CA SER A 109 5.96 -14.05 -11.56
C SER A 109 5.36 -14.72 -10.32
N ILE A 110 4.25 -14.16 -9.82
CA ILE A 110 3.57 -14.70 -8.64
C ILE A 110 2.67 -15.87 -9.05
N TRP A 111 2.95 -17.05 -8.53
CA TRP A 111 2.06 -18.20 -8.68
C TRP A 111 0.90 -18.10 -7.69
N TRP A 112 -0.18 -17.48 -8.11
CA TRP A 112 -1.37 -17.19 -7.28
C TRP A 112 -2.04 -18.45 -6.70
N GLY A 113 -1.88 -19.61 -7.33
CA GLY A 113 -2.38 -20.88 -6.79
C GLY A 113 -1.83 -21.23 -5.39
N LYS A 114 -0.62 -20.78 -5.07
CA LYS A 114 -0.02 -20.95 -3.74
C LYS A 114 -0.78 -20.17 -2.65
N TYR A 115 -1.50 -19.11 -3.03
CA TYR A 115 -2.21 -18.21 -2.12
C TYR A 115 -3.72 -18.47 -2.03
N ASP A 116 -4.21 -19.60 -2.54
CA ASP A 116 -5.62 -19.98 -2.48
C ASP A 116 -6.16 -20.09 -1.04
N ILE A 117 -5.31 -20.52 -0.09
CA ILE A 117 -5.68 -20.58 1.34
C ILE A 117 -5.90 -19.15 1.86
N LEU A 118 -4.98 -18.23 1.59
CA LEU A 118 -5.10 -16.83 2.00
C LEU A 118 -6.36 -16.17 1.41
N ARG A 119 -6.67 -16.46 0.15
CA ARG A 119 -7.89 -15.99 -0.52
C ARG A 119 -9.15 -16.51 0.17
N LYS A 120 -9.17 -17.78 0.56
CA LYS A 120 -10.30 -18.38 1.29
C LYS A 120 -10.44 -17.80 2.70
N ASP A 121 -9.34 -17.63 3.42
CA ASP A 121 -9.31 -17.02 4.76
C ASP A 121 -9.82 -15.58 4.70
N THR A 122 -9.38 -14.79 3.71
CA THR A 122 -9.85 -13.43 3.48
C THR A 122 -11.36 -13.41 3.19
N LEU A 123 -11.83 -14.26 2.29
CA LEU A 123 -13.26 -14.36 1.97
C LEU A 123 -14.08 -14.74 3.20
N LEU A 124 -13.60 -15.69 3.99
CA LEU A 124 -14.26 -16.12 5.25
C LEU A 124 -14.35 -14.96 6.23
N LEU A 125 -13.26 -14.19 6.40
CA LEU A 125 -13.25 -12.99 7.25
C LEU A 125 -14.37 -12.02 6.85
N TRP A 126 -14.43 -11.67 5.54
CA TRP A 126 -15.44 -10.73 5.04
C TRP A 126 -16.85 -11.22 5.26
N VAL A 127 -17.12 -12.52 4.98
CA VAL A 127 -18.44 -13.13 5.17
C VAL A 127 -18.82 -13.14 6.64
N VAL A 128 -17.93 -13.56 7.54
CA VAL A 128 -18.20 -13.63 8.98
C VAL A 128 -18.49 -12.23 9.54
N VAL A 129 -17.65 -11.25 9.26
CA VAL A 129 -17.85 -9.88 9.75
C VAL A 129 -19.16 -9.30 9.20
N LEU A 130 -19.44 -9.51 7.91
CA LEU A 130 -20.68 -9.05 7.29
C LEU A 130 -21.92 -9.67 7.99
N ILE A 131 -21.91 -10.98 8.24
CA ILE A 131 -22.99 -11.67 8.94
C ILE A 131 -23.18 -11.10 10.35
N VAL A 132 -22.09 -10.90 11.10
CA VAL A 132 -22.15 -10.35 12.46
C VAL A 132 -22.72 -8.93 12.45
N VAL A 133 -22.29 -8.08 11.53
CA VAL A 133 -22.78 -6.69 11.43
C VAL A 133 -24.26 -6.66 11.00
N ILE A 134 -24.67 -7.52 10.06
CA ILE A 134 -26.09 -7.63 9.65
C ILE A 134 -26.93 -8.16 10.82
N ALA A 135 -26.48 -9.18 11.52
CA ALA A 135 -27.18 -9.69 12.71
C ALA A 135 -27.34 -8.60 13.77
N ALA A 136 -26.29 -7.84 14.05
CA ALA A 136 -26.35 -6.69 14.94
C ALA A 136 -27.35 -5.62 14.46
N MET A 137 -27.37 -5.35 13.16
CA MET A 137 -28.33 -4.41 12.56
C MET A 137 -29.78 -4.88 12.71
N ILE A 138 -30.05 -6.17 12.64
CA ILE A 138 -31.40 -6.76 12.79
C ILE A 138 -31.82 -6.78 14.25
N VAL A 139 -30.97 -7.29 15.14
CA VAL A 139 -31.27 -7.51 16.55
C VAL A 139 -31.35 -6.21 17.35
N LEU A 140 -30.47 -5.28 17.07
CA LEU A 140 -30.42 -4.01 17.78
C LEU A 140 -31.49 -3.03 17.29
N ARG A 141 -32.11 -2.31 18.20
CA ARG A 141 -32.97 -1.16 17.85
C ARG A 141 -32.14 -0.14 17.03
N LYS A 142 -32.79 0.58 16.11
CA LYS A 142 -32.16 1.54 15.20
C LYS A 142 -31.14 2.47 15.89
N GLN A 143 -31.53 3.07 17.02
CA GLN A 143 -30.63 3.99 17.75
C GLN A 143 -29.43 3.25 18.36
N LYS A 144 -29.63 2.07 18.95
CA LYS A 144 -28.56 1.28 19.57
C LYS A 144 -27.53 0.85 18.50
N PHE A 145 -27.99 0.39 17.33
CA PHE A 145 -27.10 0.02 16.23
C PHE A 145 -26.22 1.19 15.80
N VAL A 146 -26.81 2.38 15.61
CA VAL A 146 -26.04 3.58 15.24
C VAL A 146 -24.99 3.94 16.28
N HIS A 147 -25.33 3.84 17.58
CA HIS A 147 -24.36 4.09 18.66
C HIS A 147 -23.21 3.06 18.64
N VAL A 148 -23.50 1.78 18.38
CA VAL A 148 -22.47 0.73 18.24
C VAL A 148 -21.56 1.02 17.05
N VAL A 149 -22.10 1.41 15.89
CA VAL A 149 -21.29 1.80 14.73
C VAL A 149 -20.37 2.96 15.08
N MET A 150 -20.92 4.01 15.70
CA MET A 150 -20.13 5.19 16.10
C MET A 150 -19.07 4.85 17.15
N PHE A 151 -19.41 4.01 18.12
CA PHE A 151 -18.47 3.62 19.17
C PHE A 151 -17.30 2.81 18.60
N ILE A 152 -17.59 1.76 17.82
CA ILE A 152 -16.55 0.91 17.22
C ILE A 152 -15.67 1.73 16.26
N SER A 153 -16.27 2.45 15.31
CA SER A 153 -15.50 3.25 14.37
C SER A 153 -14.68 4.35 15.05
N GLY A 154 -15.24 4.98 16.10
CA GLY A 154 -14.54 5.99 16.87
C GLY A 154 -13.34 5.45 17.66
N CYS A 155 -13.54 4.37 18.40
CA CYS A 155 -12.46 3.73 19.18
C CYS A 155 -11.34 3.23 18.26
N MET A 156 -11.67 2.55 17.16
CA MET A 156 -10.67 2.08 16.20
C MET A 156 -9.94 3.23 15.53
N THR A 157 -10.62 4.29 15.11
CA THR A 157 -9.96 5.47 14.51
C THR A 157 -9.02 6.14 15.50
N LEU A 158 -9.42 6.27 16.75
CA LEU A 158 -8.54 6.83 17.79
C LEU A 158 -7.30 5.96 18.00
N MET A 159 -7.47 4.64 18.07
CA MET A 159 -6.36 3.69 18.17
C MET A 159 -5.41 3.85 16.98
N LEU A 160 -5.91 3.87 15.75
CA LEU A 160 -5.12 4.05 14.54
C LEU A 160 -4.36 5.39 14.54
N LEU A 161 -5.01 6.47 15.00
CA LEU A 161 -4.39 7.79 15.11
C LEU A 161 -3.19 7.75 16.08
N VAL A 162 -3.38 7.16 17.25
CA VAL A 162 -2.30 7.02 18.25
C VAL A 162 -1.16 6.16 17.69
N THR A 163 -1.48 5.06 17.02
CA THR A 163 -0.48 4.20 16.38
C THR A 163 0.28 4.97 15.30
N ALA A 164 -0.41 5.65 14.38
CA ALA A 164 0.23 6.45 13.33
C ALA A 164 1.19 7.52 13.92
N CYS A 165 0.73 8.27 14.92
CA CYS A 165 1.58 9.26 15.60
C CYS A 165 2.82 8.61 16.26
N SER A 166 2.63 7.50 16.93
CA SER A 166 3.74 6.75 17.55
C SER A 166 4.74 6.28 16.51
N THR A 167 4.25 5.67 15.41
CA THR A 167 5.10 5.15 14.34
C THR A 167 5.90 6.27 13.65
N VAL A 168 5.28 7.41 13.36
CA VAL A 168 5.97 8.57 12.77
C VAL A 168 7.09 9.08 13.69
N ILE A 169 6.85 9.14 15.00
CA ILE A 169 7.86 9.63 15.97
C ILE A 169 9.02 8.64 16.08
N THR A 170 8.75 7.34 16.07
CA THR A 170 9.77 6.31 16.33
C THR A 170 10.55 5.89 15.09
N SER A 171 9.99 6.04 13.88
CA SER A 171 10.60 5.59 12.62
C SER A 171 11.71 6.51 12.08
N GLY A 172 11.86 7.72 12.63
CA GLY A 172 12.76 8.72 12.05
C GLY A 172 12.25 9.35 10.74
N ALA A 173 11.00 9.10 10.35
CA ALA A 173 10.39 9.60 9.11
C ALA A 173 10.41 11.14 8.94
N LEU A 174 10.53 11.87 10.07
CA LEU A 174 10.60 13.33 10.09
C LEU A 174 12.00 13.88 9.79
N HIS A 175 13.04 13.02 9.73
CA HIS A 175 14.37 13.46 9.37
C HIS A 175 14.49 13.60 7.85
N SER A 176 15.15 14.67 7.43
CA SER A 176 15.43 14.89 6.00
C SER A 176 16.33 13.78 5.48
N LYS A 177 15.98 13.21 4.34
CA LYS A 177 16.77 12.19 3.66
C LYS A 177 17.88 12.86 2.84
N LEU A 178 19.05 12.22 2.82
CA LEU A 178 20.03 12.49 1.79
C LEU A 178 19.49 11.90 0.48
N HIS A 179 18.95 12.76 -0.37
CA HIS A 179 18.60 12.36 -1.73
C HIS A 179 19.88 12.18 -2.53
N LEU A 180 20.18 10.93 -2.86
CA LEU A 180 21.12 10.67 -3.96
C LEU A 180 20.48 11.21 -5.23
N HIS A 181 20.89 12.39 -5.65
CA HIS A 181 20.51 12.95 -6.93
C HIS A 181 21.28 12.19 -8.01
N VAL A 182 20.60 11.28 -8.68
CA VAL A 182 21.09 10.80 -9.97
C VAL A 182 20.68 11.86 -10.98
N SER A 183 21.62 12.68 -11.42
CA SER A 183 21.39 13.64 -12.49
C SER A 183 21.27 12.88 -13.80
N VAL A 184 20.27 13.21 -14.61
CA VAL A 184 20.16 12.78 -16.02
C VAL A 184 20.76 13.83 -16.96
N GLU A 185 21.31 14.93 -16.41
CA GLU A 185 22.05 15.91 -17.19
C GLU A 185 23.31 15.26 -17.71
N GLU A 186 23.58 15.43 -19.00
CA GLU A 186 24.74 14.88 -19.71
C GLU A 186 24.78 13.33 -19.80
N GLU A 187 23.66 12.64 -19.57
CA GLU A 187 23.58 11.17 -19.59
C GLU A 187 24.11 10.53 -20.87
N PHE A 188 23.98 11.25 -22.00
CA PHE A 188 24.46 10.83 -23.33
C PHE A 188 25.62 11.68 -23.86
N GLU A 189 26.21 12.56 -23.05
CA GLU A 189 27.37 13.37 -23.42
C GLU A 189 28.65 12.66 -22.96
N MET A 190 29.45 12.23 -23.90
CA MET A 190 30.74 11.58 -23.63
C MET A 190 31.90 12.56 -23.82
N SER A 191 32.95 12.40 -23.01
CA SER A 191 34.21 13.15 -23.17
C SER A 191 34.86 12.77 -24.49
N ALA A 192 35.45 13.78 -25.16
CA ALA A 192 36.21 13.55 -26.39
C ALA A 192 37.56 12.81 -26.15
N ASP A 193 38.09 12.86 -24.92
CA ASP A 193 39.40 12.30 -24.60
C ASP A 193 39.35 10.91 -24.00
N ASN A 194 38.69 10.77 -22.81
CA ASN A 194 38.61 9.49 -22.09
C ASN A 194 37.24 9.32 -21.42
N ASN A 195 36.70 8.14 -21.58
CA ASN A 195 35.44 7.75 -20.89
C ASN A 195 35.65 6.48 -20.10
N PHE A 196 35.05 6.41 -18.90
CA PHE A 196 34.96 5.20 -18.10
C PHE A 196 33.49 4.80 -18.02
N VAL A 197 33.15 3.68 -18.63
CA VAL A 197 31.77 3.19 -18.70
C VAL A 197 31.64 1.92 -17.87
N ILE A 198 30.73 1.91 -16.92
CA ILE A 198 30.34 0.71 -16.16
C ILE A 198 28.99 0.25 -16.70
N LEU A 199 28.96 -0.96 -17.26
CA LEU A 199 27.74 -1.59 -17.72
C LEU A 199 27.35 -2.71 -16.75
N VAL A 200 26.24 -2.55 -16.05
CA VAL A 200 25.69 -3.55 -15.14
C VAL A 200 24.57 -4.31 -15.86
N LEU A 201 24.82 -5.60 -16.14
CA LEU A 201 23.81 -6.48 -16.75
C LEU A 201 23.05 -7.19 -15.64
N ASP A 202 21.76 -6.90 -15.51
CA ASP A 202 20.90 -7.57 -14.55
C ASP A 202 20.63 -9.02 -14.96
N THR A 203 20.66 -9.93 -13.96
CA THR A 203 20.46 -11.38 -14.16
C THR A 203 21.41 -12.07 -15.16
N ALA A 204 22.54 -11.44 -15.52
CA ALA A 204 23.52 -12.07 -16.39
C ALA A 204 24.29 -13.18 -15.65
N ASP A 205 24.24 -14.40 -16.17
CA ASP A 205 24.98 -15.57 -15.67
C ASP A 205 26.18 -15.84 -16.58
N SER A 206 27.34 -16.10 -15.99
CA SER A 206 28.55 -16.45 -16.74
C SER A 206 28.38 -17.70 -17.63
N ARG A 207 27.52 -18.64 -17.21
CA ARG A 207 27.20 -19.85 -18.02
C ARG A 207 26.44 -19.50 -19.28
N GLU A 208 25.50 -18.56 -19.22
CA GLU A 208 24.78 -18.08 -20.40
C GLU A 208 25.71 -17.36 -21.35
N PHE A 209 26.64 -16.54 -20.81
CA PHE A 209 27.64 -15.86 -21.64
C PHE A 209 28.61 -16.83 -22.28
N THR A 210 29.07 -17.86 -21.55
CA THR A 210 29.94 -18.91 -22.10
C THR A 210 29.22 -19.69 -23.21
N SER A 211 27.97 -20.10 -22.98
CA SER A 211 27.14 -20.78 -23.98
C SER A 211 26.94 -19.92 -25.24
N LEU A 212 26.71 -18.62 -25.06
CA LEU A 212 26.60 -17.68 -26.18
C LEU A 212 27.87 -17.64 -27.03
N LEU A 213 29.06 -17.63 -26.40
CA LEU A 213 30.34 -17.63 -27.13
C LEU A 213 30.68 -18.97 -27.77
N GLU A 214 30.10 -20.07 -27.29
CA GLU A 214 30.21 -21.42 -27.90
C GLU A 214 29.31 -21.53 -29.14
N ASP A 215 28.07 -21.07 -29.01
CA ASP A 215 27.08 -21.11 -30.10
C ASP A 215 27.36 -20.10 -31.20
N HIS A 216 27.99 -18.95 -30.84
CA HIS A 216 28.29 -17.82 -31.70
C HIS A 216 29.77 -17.42 -31.62
N PRO A 217 30.70 -18.23 -32.18
CA PRO A 217 32.14 -17.95 -32.10
C PRO A 217 32.56 -16.59 -32.66
N GLU A 218 31.79 -16.03 -33.58
CA GLU A 218 32.01 -14.68 -34.15
C GLU A 218 31.96 -13.57 -33.12
N TYR A 219 31.30 -13.75 -31.99
CA TYR A 219 31.26 -12.74 -30.93
C TYR A 219 32.57 -12.64 -30.14
N ARG A 220 33.46 -13.63 -30.27
CA ARG A 220 34.78 -13.57 -29.64
C ARG A 220 35.64 -12.44 -30.24
N ASP A 221 35.46 -12.12 -31.50
CA ASP A 221 36.16 -11.02 -32.15
C ASP A 221 35.62 -9.67 -31.63
N ILE A 222 34.31 -9.57 -31.34
CA ILE A 222 33.70 -8.36 -30.78
C ILE A 222 34.21 -8.11 -29.36
N PHE A 223 34.42 -9.18 -28.56
CA PHE A 223 34.91 -9.10 -27.21
C PHE A 223 36.40 -9.29 -27.04
N ALA A 224 37.19 -9.21 -28.15
CA ALA A 224 38.64 -9.45 -28.13
C ALA A 224 39.41 -8.53 -27.16
N ASP A 225 38.94 -7.29 -27.00
CA ASP A 225 39.56 -6.29 -26.13
C ASP A 225 39.06 -6.36 -24.67
N PHE A 226 38.11 -7.29 -24.35
CA PHE A 226 37.60 -7.48 -23.01
C PHE A 226 38.33 -8.61 -22.27
N THR A 227 38.51 -8.45 -20.96
CA THR A 227 38.98 -9.55 -20.11
C THR A 227 37.78 -10.27 -19.48
N TYR A 228 37.57 -11.53 -19.86
CA TYR A 228 36.47 -12.35 -19.31
C TYR A 228 36.96 -13.14 -18.10
N TYR A 229 36.23 -12.99 -16.97
CA TYR A 229 36.47 -13.73 -15.74
C TYR A 229 35.37 -14.78 -15.54
N GLU A 230 35.56 -15.97 -16.11
CA GLU A 230 34.59 -17.07 -16.11
C GLU A 230 34.14 -17.52 -14.72
N ASN A 231 35.06 -17.52 -13.75
CA ASN A 231 34.81 -18.03 -12.38
C ASN A 231 34.55 -16.93 -11.37
N MET A 232 34.12 -15.74 -11.82
CA MET A 232 33.77 -14.66 -10.91
C MET A 232 32.43 -14.94 -10.27
N MET A 233 32.38 -14.96 -8.94
CA MET A 233 31.17 -15.16 -8.16
C MET A 233 30.83 -13.87 -7.40
N GLY A 234 29.57 -13.42 -7.51
CA GLY A 234 29.05 -12.37 -6.67
C GLY A 234 28.84 -12.85 -5.23
N ASN A 235 28.97 -11.95 -4.25
CA ASN A 235 28.69 -12.27 -2.85
C ASN A 235 27.20 -12.53 -2.57
N TYR A 236 26.33 -12.11 -3.47
CA TYR A 236 24.89 -12.22 -3.34
C TYR A 236 24.27 -12.79 -4.61
N SER A 237 23.18 -13.51 -4.44
CA SER A 237 22.40 -14.09 -5.55
C SER A 237 21.48 -13.10 -6.26
N CYS A 238 21.43 -11.84 -5.80
CA CYS A 238 20.53 -10.79 -6.29
C CYS A 238 21.37 -9.55 -6.63
N THR A 239 21.18 -9.02 -7.82
CA THR A 239 21.92 -7.86 -8.36
C THR A 239 21.83 -6.64 -7.46
N MET A 240 20.65 -6.36 -6.89
CA MET A 240 20.44 -5.20 -6.01
C MET A 240 21.35 -5.23 -4.78
N ASN A 241 21.58 -6.40 -4.19
CA ASN A 241 22.46 -6.55 -3.03
C ASN A 241 23.94 -6.61 -3.44
N ALA A 242 24.25 -7.11 -4.63
CA ALA A 242 25.61 -7.25 -5.12
C ALA A 242 26.24 -5.94 -5.58
N VAL A 243 25.42 -4.99 -6.09
CA VAL A 243 25.91 -3.68 -6.60
C VAL A 243 26.03 -2.65 -5.48
N ALA A 244 25.31 -2.80 -4.37
CA ALA A 244 25.32 -1.85 -3.25
C ALA A 244 26.56 -1.99 -2.33
N TYR A 245 27.38 -3.01 -2.53
CA TYR A 245 28.60 -3.34 -1.76
C TYR A 245 29.76 -3.63 -2.70
#